data_eed73db69b2ae43ec60c3e6026cd32d0
#
_entry.id   eed73db69b2ae43ec60c3e6026cd32d0
#
_cell.length_a   1.000
_cell.length_b   1.000
_cell.length_c   1.000
_cell.angle_alpha   90.00
_cell.angle_beta   90.00
_cell.angle_gamma   90.00
#
_symmetry.space_group_name_H-M   'P 1'
#
loop_
_entity.id
_entity.type
_entity.pdbx_description
1 polymer ?
#
loop_
_entity_poly.entity_id
_entity_poly.type
_entity_poly.pdbx_seq_one_letter_code
_entity_poly.pdbx_strand_id
1 'polypeptide(L)'
;MKKLALSIFLVLEVFSTSRPNIILVMSDDHGYGDCGFTGHPFVQTPHLDDMAKSGVVFNRFYSSAPVCSPTRASVLTGRHPFRVNVPNHGHYLRPQETTIAEKLKDAGYVTGHFGKWHIGSVQPDSPTSPGGAGFDEWLSGLNFFDNNPYLSRNGKYEQIKGAGTVITMDATLDFLEKQSSNGKP
;
A
#
# COMPACT_ATOMS: atom_id res chain seq x y z
N MET A 1 25.07 64.47 -3.27
CA MET A 1 24.75 63.19 -3.92
C MET A 1 24.47 62.14 -2.83
N LYS A 2 23.20 61.88 -2.53
CA LYS A 2 22.80 60.91 -1.49
C LYS A 2 22.73 59.50 -2.15
N LYS A 3 23.54 58.57 -1.68
CA LYS A 3 23.47 57.14 -2.11
C LYS A 3 22.26 56.50 -1.47
N LEU A 4 21.31 56.08 -2.29
CA LEU A 4 20.17 55.28 -1.88
C LEU A 4 20.60 53.80 -1.79
N ALA A 5 20.71 53.27 -0.58
CA ALA A 5 20.98 51.86 -0.36
C ALA A 5 19.67 51.10 -0.54
N LEU A 6 19.56 50.32 -1.60
CA LEU A 6 18.44 49.41 -1.85
C LEU A 6 18.68 48.09 -1.08
N SER A 7 18.03 47.94 0.07
CA SER A 7 18.01 46.68 0.81
C SER A 7 17.05 45.68 0.15
N ILE A 8 17.60 44.69 -0.54
CA ILE A 8 16.80 43.59 -1.06
C ILE A 8 16.57 42.60 0.11
N PHE A 9 15.33 42.60 0.63
CA PHE A 9 14.88 41.54 1.54
C PHE A 9 14.58 40.28 0.70
N LEU A 10 15.47 39.30 0.77
CA LEU A 10 15.22 37.98 0.24
C LEU A 10 14.31 37.23 1.24
N VAL A 11 13.00 37.20 0.99
CA VAL A 11 12.07 36.37 1.74
C VAL A 11 12.29 34.93 1.23
N LEU A 12 13.08 34.15 1.95
CA LEU A 12 13.11 32.69 1.80
C LEU A 12 11.79 32.16 2.39
N GLU A 13 10.79 31.94 1.55
CA GLU A 13 9.67 31.08 1.91
C GLU A 13 10.19 29.65 2.03
N VAL A 14 10.48 29.25 3.27
CA VAL A 14 10.72 27.84 3.59
C VAL A 14 9.36 27.15 3.51
N PHE A 15 8.99 26.70 2.32
CA PHE A 15 7.93 25.71 2.20
C PHE A 15 8.43 24.44 2.91
N SER A 16 8.10 24.28 4.17
CA SER A 16 8.15 23.01 4.84
C SER A 16 7.10 22.11 4.15
N THR A 17 7.49 21.47 3.08
CA THR A 17 6.66 20.42 2.46
C THR A 17 6.67 19.23 3.38
N SER A 18 5.77 19.21 4.36
CA SER A 18 5.50 18.00 5.13
C SER A 18 5.04 16.95 4.14
N ARG A 19 5.85 15.90 3.97
CA ARG A 19 5.49 14.78 3.11
C ARG A 19 4.32 14.04 3.77
N PRO A 20 3.22 13.81 3.05
CA PRO A 20 2.07 13.10 3.63
C PRO A 20 2.41 11.62 3.85
N ASN A 21 1.85 11.02 4.89
CA ASN A 21 1.79 9.57 5.00
C ASN A 21 0.83 9.03 3.94
N ILE A 22 1.17 7.88 3.35
CA ILE A 22 0.38 7.25 2.29
C ILE A 22 -0.02 5.85 2.76
N ILE A 23 -1.33 5.63 2.91
CA ILE A 23 -1.90 4.33 3.29
C ILE A 23 -2.78 3.84 2.14
N LEU A 24 -2.39 2.72 1.52
CA LEU A 24 -3.18 2.05 0.49
C LEU A 24 -3.85 0.83 1.11
N VAL A 25 -5.18 0.85 1.17
CA VAL A 25 -5.98 -0.29 1.64
C VAL A 25 -6.68 -0.93 0.44
N MET A 26 -6.42 -2.21 0.23
CA MET A 26 -7.04 -2.99 -0.85
C MET A 26 -7.85 -4.12 -0.25
N SER A 27 -9.15 -4.14 -0.52
CA SER A 27 -10.00 -5.29 -0.24
C SER A 27 -9.78 -6.41 -1.26
N ASP A 28 -10.05 -7.65 -0.88
CA ASP A 28 -9.95 -8.82 -1.75
C ASP A 28 -11.36 -9.32 -2.11
N ASP A 29 -11.61 -9.50 -3.40
CA ASP A 29 -12.91 -9.92 -3.96
C ASP A 29 -14.13 -9.10 -3.48
N HIS A 30 -13.94 -7.78 -3.31
CA HIS A 30 -14.96 -6.85 -2.86
C HIS A 30 -15.71 -6.27 -4.07
N GLY A 31 -17.01 -6.48 -4.11
CA GLY A 31 -17.89 -5.95 -5.16
C GLY A 31 -18.21 -4.47 -4.96
N TYR A 32 -18.55 -3.78 -6.05
CA TYR A 32 -18.91 -2.36 -6.01
C TYR A 32 -20.05 -2.04 -5.04
N GLY A 33 -21.04 -2.96 -4.93
CA GLY A 33 -22.22 -2.80 -4.08
C GLY A 33 -22.04 -3.26 -2.63
N ASP A 34 -20.85 -3.69 -2.20
CA ASP A 34 -20.66 -4.38 -0.92
C ASP A 34 -20.34 -3.44 0.27
N CYS A 35 -20.62 -2.15 0.12
CA CYS A 35 -20.50 -1.16 1.20
C CYS A 35 -21.82 -0.47 1.51
N GLY A 36 -21.99 0.01 2.74
CA GLY A 36 -23.13 0.80 3.15
C GLY A 36 -23.29 2.07 2.32
N PHE A 37 -22.21 2.82 2.09
CA PHE A 37 -22.24 4.06 1.29
C PHE A 37 -22.57 3.83 -0.20
N THR A 38 -22.47 2.60 -0.71
CA THR A 38 -22.91 2.22 -2.05
C THR A 38 -24.34 1.67 -2.08
N GLY A 39 -25.02 1.63 -0.92
CA GLY A 39 -26.42 1.25 -0.80
C GLY A 39 -26.67 -0.23 -0.55
N HIS A 40 -25.70 -0.97 -0.02
CA HIS A 40 -25.92 -2.38 0.33
C HIS A 40 -27.00 -2.52 1.40
N PRO A 41 -28.02 -3.38 1.20
CA PRO A 41 -29.21 -3.41 2.08
C PRO A 41 -28.95 -4.00 3.47
N PHE A 42 -27.89 -4.80 3.65
CA PHE A 42 -27.63 -5.54 4.89
C PHE A 42 -26.21 -5.34 5.44
N VAL A 43 -25.22 -5.15 4.56
CA VAL A 43 -23.82 -4.97 4.99
C VAL A 43 -23.65 -3.58 5.59
N GLN A 44 -23.11 -3.54 6.79
CA GLN A 44 -22.82 -2.30 7.50
C GLN A 44 -21.31 -2.06 7.47
N THR A 45 -20.89 -0.92 6.93
CA THR A 45 -19.48 -0.52 6.84
C THR A 45 -19.29 0.89 7.41
N PRO A 46 -19.58 1.11 8.71
CA PRO A 46 -19.69 2.46 9.28
C PRO A 46 -18.41 3.30 9.10
N HIS A 47 -17.23 2.69 9.24
CA HIS A 47 -15.97 3.40 9.06
C HIS A 47 -15.67 3.75 7.61
N LEU A 48 -16.01 2.89 6.65
CA LEU A 48 -15.89 3.20 5.22
C LEU A 48 -16.93 4.25 4.80
N ASP A 49 -18.13 4.17 5.37
CA ASP A 49 -19.20 5.15 5.14
C ASP A 49 -18.79 6.55 5.65
N ASP A 50 -18.10 6.63 6.79
CA ASP A 50 -17.59 7.89 7.33
C ASP A 50 -16.39 8.42 6.52
N MET A 51 -15.50 7.55 6.03
CA MET A 51 -14.48 7.93 5.07
C MET A 51 -15.09 8.48 3.78
N ALA A 52 -16.14 7.84 3.25
CA ALA A 52 -16.82 8.29 2.05
C ALA A 52 -17.47 9.68 2.21
N LYS A 53 -17.96 10.01 3.42
CA LYS A 53 -18.53 11.34 3.73
C LYS A 53 -17.46 12.42 3.85
N SER A 54 -16.26 12.08 4.34
CA SER A 54 -15.19 13.04 4.63
C SER A 54 -14.14 13.13 3.53
N GLY A 55 -14.10 12.19 2.62
CA GLY A 55 -13.12 12.07 1.55
C GLY A 55 -13.69 12.26 0.15
N VAL A 56 -13.03 11.70 -0.83
CA VAL A 56 -13.45 11.71 -2.24
C VAL A 56 -13.83 10.30 -2.67
N VAL A 57 -15.04 10.14 -3.19
CA VAL A 57 -15.54 8.87 -3.75
C VAL A 57 -15.45 8.92 -5.27
N PHE A 58 -14.71 7.98 -5.85
CA PHE A 58 -14.61 7.82 -7.30
C PHE A 58 -15.62 6.77 -7.79
N ASN A 59 -16.76 7.21 -8.28
CA ASN A 59 -17.84 6.31 -8.73
C ASN A 59 -17.51 5.51 -10.00
N ARG A 60 -16.46 5.86 -10.72
CA ARG A 60 -16.02 5.20 -11.95
C ARG A 60 -14.53 4.89 -11.92
N PHE A 61 -14.11 4.24 -10.85
CA PHE A 61 -12.75 3.76 -10.68
C PHE A 61 -12.75 2.24 -10.73
N TYR A 62 -12.11 1.67 -11.74
CA TYR A 62 -12.19 0.25 -12.05
C TYR A 62 -10.86 -0.45 -11.75
N SER A 63 -10.95 -1.68 -11.24
CA SER A 63 -9.78 -2.55 -11.18
C SER A 63 -9.31 -2.87 -12.61
N SER A 64 -8.01 -3.02 -12.79
CA SER A 64 -7.42 -3.28 -14.12
C SER A 64 -7.65 -4.70 -14.64
N ALA A 65 -8.15 -5.59 -13.79
CA ALA A 65 -8.55 -6.95 -14.14
C ALA A 65 -9.52 -7.52 -13.09
N PRO A 66 -10.36 -8.51 -13.44
CA PRO A 66 -11.30 -9.13 -12.51
C PRO A 66 -10.65 -10.25 -11.68
N VAL A 67 -9.37 -10.18 -11.42
CA VAL A 67 -8.58 -11.17 -10.65
C VAL A 67 -7.46 -10.51 -9.85
N CYS A 68 -7.04 -11.18 -8.79
CA CYS A 68 -6.16 -10.67 -7.73
C CYS A 68 -4.78 -10.21 -8.24
N SER A 69 -3.96 -11.13 -8.77
CA SER A 69 -2.56 -10.83 -9.12
C SER A 69 -2.41 -9.72 -10.16
N PRO A 70 -3.18 -9.71 -11.28
CA PRO A 70 -3.11 -8.62 -12.25
C PRO A 70 -3.44 -7.26 -11.65
N THR A 71 -4.48 -7.17 -10.83
CA THR A 71 -4.87 -5.91 -10.18
C THR A 71 -3.80 -5.45 -9.19
N ARG A 72 -3.23 -6.37 -8.39
CA ARG A 72 -2.14 -6.06 -7.44
C ARG A 72 -0.90 -5.56 -8.15
N ALA A 73 -0.47 -6.24 -9.22
CA ALA A 73 0.65 -5.81 -10.06
C ALA A 73 0.42 -4.42 -10.67
N SER A 74 -0.80 -4.15 -11.12
CA SER A 74 -1.18 -2.86 -11.68
C SER A 74 -1.15 -1.74 -10.63
N VAL A 75 -1.68 -1.99 -9.43
CA VAL A 75 -1.66 -1.01 -8.32
C VAL A 75 -0.22 -0.66 -7.94
N LEU A 76 0.65 -1.65 -7.83
CA LEU A 76 2.05 -1.40 -7.42
C LEU A 76 2.90 -0.74 -8.50
N THR A 77 2.58 -0.92 -9.77
CA THR A 77 3.41 -0.42 -10.88
C THR A 77 2.80 0.76 -11.65
N GLY A 78 1.51 1.04 -11.45
CA GLY A 78 0.77 2.01 -12.27
C GLY A 78 0.61 1.59 -13.73
N ARG A 79 0.86 0.31 -14.07
CA ARG A 79 0.89 -0.19 -15.45
C ARG A 79 -0.17 -1.26 -15.68
N HIS A 80 -0.65 -1.35 -16.92
CA HIS A 80 -1.61 -2.39 -17.31
C HIS A 80 -1.01 -3.80 -17.11
N PRO A 81 -1.78 -4.79 -16.57
CA PRO A 81 -1.29 -6.11 -16.19
C PRO A 81 -0.54 -6.86 -17.29
N PHE A 82 -1.00 -6.77 -18.53
CA PHE A 82 -0.31 -7.39 -19.68
C PHE A 82 1.06 -6.78 -19.95
N ARG A 83 1.27 -5.50 -19.64
CA ARG A 83 2.57 -4.84 -19.81
C ARG A 83 3.60 -5.33 -18.79
N VAL A 84 3.16 -5.67 -17.61
CA VAL A 84 4.03 -6.19 -16.53
C VAL A 84 4.09 -7.71 -16.48
N ASN A 85 3.51 -8.38 -17.49
CA ASN A 85 3.47 -9.84 -17.65
C ASN A 85 2.77 -10.59 -16.50
N VAL A 86 1.72 -9.97 -15.95
CA VAL A 86 0.85 -10.59 -14.94
C VAL A 86 -0.59 -10.61 -15.45
N PRO A 87 -0.89 -11.39 -16.52
CA PRO A 87 -2.21 -11.40 -17.15
C PRO A 87 -3.26 -12.16 -16.34
N ASN A 88 -2.85 -13.02 -15.39
CA ASN A 88 -3.74 -13.82 -14.55
C ASN A 88 -3.07 -14.12 -13.21
N HIS A 89 -3.79 -14.75 -12.26
CA HIS A 89 -3.18 -15.27 -11.02
C HIS A 89 -2.17 -16.39 -11.34
N GLY A 90 -1.22 -16.60 -10.44
CA GLY A 90 -0.10 -17.53 -10.66
C GLY A 90 1.07 -16.94 -11.46
N HIS A 91 0.92 -15.73 -11.98
CA HIS A 91 2.02 -14.99 -12.57
C HIS A 91 2.70 -14.09 -11.54
N TYR A 92 4.03 -14.01 -11.62
CA TYR A 92 4.83 -13.18 -10.73
C TYR A 92 5.19 -11.87 -11.40
N LEU A 93 5.20 -10.80 -10.62
CA LEU A 93 5.72 -9.51 -11.06
C LEU A 93 7.22 -9.67 -11.37
N ARG A 94 7.63 -9.21 -12.53
CA ARG A 94 9.05 -9.28 -12.93
C ARG A 94 9.88 -8.34 -12.05
N PRO A 95 11.08 -8.77 -11.60
CA PRO A 95 11.96 -7.93 -10.77
C PRO A 95 12.40 -6.61 -11.44
N GLN A 96 12.27 -6.50 -12.76
CA GLN A 96 12.61 -5.28 -13.52
C GLN A 96 11.52 -4.22 -13.50
N GLU A 97 10.34 -4.55 -13.00
CA GLU A 97 9.24 -3.59 -12.90
C GLU A 97 9.46 -2.69 -11.68
N THR A 98 9.42 -1.41 -11.90
CA THR A 98 9.51 -0.43 -10.81
C THR A 98 8.17 -0.33 -10.08
N THR A 99 8.20 -0.45 -8.77
CA THR A 99 7.02 -0.36 -7.91
C THR A 99 6.88 1.02 -7.27
N ILE A 100 5.68 1.32 -6.78
CA ILE A 100 5.44 2.53 -5.97
C ILE A 100 6.26 2.51 -4.68
N ALA A 101 6.47 1.32 -4.07
CA ALA A 101 7.27 1.19 -2.86
C ALA A 101 8.73 1.60 -3.09
N GLU A 102 9.35 1.16 -4.18
CA GLU A 102 10.71 1.57 -4.55
C GLU A 102 10.78 3.10 -4.76
N LYS A 103 9.80 3.68 -5.46
CA LYS A 103 9.78 5.14 -5.71
C LYS A 103 9.58 5.96 -4.44
N LEU A 104 8.73 5.49 -3.54
CA LEU A 104 8.55 6.13 -2.24
C LEU A 104 9.82 6.00 -1.37
N LYS A 105 10.46 4.84 -1.39
CA LYS A 105 11.73 4.63 -0.71
C LYS A 105 12.84 5.56 -1.23
N ASP A 106 12.96 5.71 -2.55
CA ASP A 106 13.86 6.69 -3.19
C ASP A 106 13.56 8.13 -2.74
N ALA A 107 12.29 8.42 -2.46
CA ALA A 107 11.85 9.71 -1.93
C ALA A 107 12.01 9.85 -0.39
N GLY A 108 12.57 8.85 0.30
CA GLY A 108 12.87 8.87 1.73
C GLY A 108 11.72 8.42 2.64
N TYR A 109 10.70 7.75 2.09
CA TYR A 109 9.65 7.09 2.87
C TYR A 109 10.16 5.78 3.46
N VAL A 110 9.55 5.36 4.57
CA VAL A 110 9.64 3.99 5.06
C VAL A 110 8.40 3.23 4.59
N THR A 111 8.62 2.07 3.99
CA THR A 111 7.58 1.34 3.27
C THR A 111 7.23 0.04 3.96
N GLY A 112 5.93 -0.28 4.09
CA GLY A 112 5.44 -1.52 4.70
C GLY A 112 4.37 -2.20 3.86
N HIS A 113 4.35 -3.55 3.86
CA HIS A 113 3.32 -4.36 3.21
C HIS A 113 2.75 -5.39 4.18
N PHE A 114 1.45 -5.35 4.42
CA PHE A 114 0.78 -6.22 5.37
C PHE A 114 -0.45 -6.87 4.70
N GLY A 115 -0.42 -8.20 4.56
CA GLY A 115 -1.52 -8.94 3.96
C GLY A 115 -1.13 -9.80 2.76
N LYS A 116 -2.08 -10.01 1.87
CA LYS A 116 -1.93 -10.85 0.68
C LYS A 116 -0.98 -10.22 -0.35
N TRP A 117 0.08 -10.95 -0.70
CA TRP A 117 1.04 -10.55 -1.74
C TRP A 117 0.58 -10.94 -3.15
N HIS A 118 0.51 -12.21 -3.43
CA HIS A 118 -0.04 -12.88 -4.63
C HIS A 118 0.56 -12.46 -6.00
N ILE A 119 1.72 -11.83 -6.01
CA ILE A 119 2.47 -11.46 -7.23
C ILE A 119 3.94 -11.88 -7.18
N GLY A 120 4.25 -12.82 -6.31
CA GLY A 120 5.60 -13.34 -6.13
C GLY A 120 5.74 -14.23 -4.90
N SER A 121 6.97 -14.51 -4.56
CA SER A 121 7.35 -15.21 -3.35
C SER A 121 7.26 -14.29 -2.13
N VAL A 122 7.20 -14.87 -0.93
CA VAL A 122 7.35 -14.14 0.35
C VAL A 122 8.61 -14.60 1.11
N GLN A 123 9.56 -15.24 0.40
CA GLN A 123 10.87 -15.61 0.95
C GLN A 123 11.82 -14.40 0.96
N PRO A 124 12.79 -14.32 1.91
CA PRO A 124 13.59 -13.13 2.12
C PRO A 124 14.45 -12.75 0.92
N ASP A 125 15.09 -13.72 0.30
CA ASP A 125 16.06 -13.50 -0.78
C ASP A 125 15.42 -13.59 -2.18
N SER A 126 14.11 -13.68 -2.26
CA SER A 126 13.41 -13.71 -3.55
C SER A 126 13.31 -12.31 -4.13
N PRO A 127 13.73 -12.09 -5.38
CA PRO A 127 13.59 -10.80 -6.04
C PRO A 127 12.13 -10.42 -6.31
N THR A 128 11.19 -11.36 -6.12
CA THR A 128 9.75 -11.14 -6.26
C THR A 128 9.02 -11.08 -4.91
N SER A 129 9.76 -11.02 -3.80
CA SER A 129 9.19 -10.82 -2.46
C SER A 129 8.77 -9.35 -2.25
N PRO A 130 7.97 -9.06 -1.21
CA PRO A 130 7.72 -7.67 -0.85
C PRO A 130 9.01 -6.87 -0.65
N GLY A 131 10.03 -7.45 -0.01
CA GLY A 131 11.35 -6.81 0.14
C GLY A 131 12.05 -6.55 -1.20
N GLY A 132 12.00 -7.52 -2.13
CA GLY A 132 12.51 -7.35 -3.49
C GLY A 132 11.75 -6.30 -4.31
N ALA A 133 10.52 -6.02 -3.93
CA ALA A 133 9.66 -4.99 -4.53
C ALA A 133 9.73 -3.63 -3.79
N GLY A 134 10.70 -3.43 -2.89
CA GLY A 134 10.97 -2.14 -2.27
C GLY A 134 10.36 -1.91 -0.88
N PHE A 135 9.66 -2.89 -0.28
CA PHE A 135 9.13 -2.75 1.07
C PHE A 135 10.21 -3.02 2.13
N ASP A 136 10.34 -2.13 3.11
CA ASP A 136 11.29 -2.23 4.21
C ASP A 136 10.86 -3.23 5.28
N GLU A 137 9.56 -3.29 5.55
CA GLU A 137 8.95 -4.25 6.48
C GLU A 137 7.74 -4.91 5.86
N TRP A 138 7.52 -6.21 6.16
CA TRP A 138 6.30 -6.89 5.74
C TRP A 138 5.86 -8.00 6.68
N LEU A 139 4.56 -8.21 6.75
CA LEU A 139 3.93 -9.43 7.23
C LEU A 139 2.94 -9.89 6.17
N SER A 140 3.37 -10.83 5.31
CA SER A 140 2.68 -11.11 4.06
C SER A 140 2.42 -12.59 3.87
N GLY A 141 1.24 -12.90 3.34
CA GLY A 141 0.87 -14.23 2.87
C GLY A 141 0.95 -14.35 1.35
N LEU A 142 1.17 -15.58 0.87
CA LEU A 142 1.20 -15.84 -0.57
C LEU A 142 -0.14 -15.55 -1.24
N ASN A 143 -1.25 -15.96 -0.62
CA ASN A 143 -2.58 -15.84 -1.20
C ASN A 143 -3.68 -15.58 -0.16
N PHE A 144 -4.18 -16.59 0.55
CA PHE A 144 -5.41 -16.52 1.33
C PHE A 144 -5.25 -15.89 2.71
N PHE A 145 -6.40 -15.42 3.26
CA PHE A 145 -6.56 -14.96 4.62
C PHE A 145 -7.27 -16.03 5.43
N ASP A 146 -6.51 -16.96 5.96
CA ASP A 146 -7.03 -18.05 6.80
C ASP A 146 -7.07 -17.63 8.28
N ASN A 147 -7.77 -18.41 9.08
CA ASN A 147 -7.56 -18.42 10.52
C ASN A 147 -6.27 -19.17 10.86
N ASN A 148 -5.50 -18.64 11.80
CA ASN A 148 -4.17 -19.13 12.17
C ASN A 148 -3.22 -19.24 10.97
N PRO A 149 -3.06 -18.19 10.17
CA PRO A 149 -2.33 -18.24 8.92
C PRO A 149 -0.84 -18.48 9.13
N TYR A 150 -0.21 -19.07 8.11
CA TYR A 150 1.23 -18.99 7.93
C TYR A 150 1.57 -17.72 7.15
N LEU A 151 2.26 -16.79 7.78
CA LEU A 151 2.69 -15.54 7.17
C LEU A 151 4.22 -15.44 7.19
N SER A 152 4.76 -14.64 6.30
CA SER A 152 6.17 -14.30 6.25
C SER A 152 6.38 -12.90 6.84
N ARG A 153 7.08 -12.84 7.97
CA ARG A 153 7.55 -11.59 8.57
C ARG A 153 8.99 -11.34 8.09
N ASN A 154 9.15 -10.42 7.17
CA ASN A 154 10.46 -10.08 6.59
C ASN A 154 11.23 -11.32 6.09
N GLY A 155 10.51 -12.30 5.51
CA GLY A 155 11.09 -13.54 5.01
C GLY A 155 11.10 -14.72 5.98
N LYS A 156 10.83 -14.51 7.25
CA LYS A 156 10.70 -15.59 8.23
C LYS A 156 9.26 -16.06 8.33
N TYR A 157 9.01 -17.32 8.00
CA TYR A 157 7.68 -17.92 8.13
C TYR A 157 7.33 -18.18 9.60
N GLU A 158 6.12 -17.79 9.96
CA GLU A 158 5.54 -18.04 11.27
C GLU A 158 4.06 -18.35 11.15
N GLN A 159 3.56 -19.27 11.97
CA GLN A 159 2.13 -19.47 12.14
C GLN A 159 1.64 -18.57 13.27
N ILE A 160 0.66 -17.73 12.98
CA ILE A 160 0.12 -16.77 13.95
C ILE A 160 -1.33 -17.16 14.24
N LYS A 161 -1.65 -17.29 15.54
CA LYS A 161 -3.00 -17.66 15.99
C LYS A 161 -3.94 -16.45 15.85
N GLY A 162 -5.10 -16.67 15.24
CA GLY A 162 -6.15 -15.66 15.10
C GLY A 162 -6.63 -15.51 13.66
N ALA A 163 -7.50 -14.55 13.42
CA ALA A 163 -7.99 -14.21 12.08
C ALA A 163 -6.91 -13.45 11.29
N GLY A 164 -6.59 -13.91 10.09
CA GLY A 164 -5.50 -13.35 9.27
C GLY A 164 -5.64 -11.84 9.01
N THR A 165 -6.86 -11.36 8.76
CA THR A 165 -7.11 -9.92 8.55
C THR A 165 -6.83 -9.09 9.81
N VAL A 166 -7.19 -9.59 10.99
CA VAL A 166 -6.90 -8.91 12.27
C VAL A 166 -5.39 -8.87 12.50
N ILE A 167 -4.70 -10.01 12.33
CA ILE A 167 -3.25 -10.12 12.50
C ILE A 167 -2.50 -9.13 11.59
N THR A 168 -2.88 -9.03 10.33
CA THR A 168 -2.22 -8.12 9.39
C THR A 168 -2.56 -6.66 9.66
N MET A 169 -3.76 -6.38 10.16
CA MET A 169 -4.15 -5.03 10.58
C MET A 169 -3.38 -4.59 11.84
N ASP A 170 -3.28 -5.45 12.86
CA ASP A 170 -2.49 -5.15 14.06
C ASP A 170 -1.03 -4.86 13.70
N ALA A 171 -0.43 -5.69 12.84
CA ALA A 171 0.93 -5.45 12.35
C ALA A 171 1.06 -4.13 11.56
N THR A 172 0.02 -3.71 10.84
CA THR A 172 -0.02 -2.41 10.16
C THR A 172 -0.03 -1.27 11.17
N LEU A 173 -0.85 -1.38 12.22
CA LEU A 173 -0.94 -0.36 13.27
C LEU A 173 0.38 -0.25 14.05
N ASP A 174 0.99 -1.37 14.41
CA ASP A 174 2.32 -1.41 15.06
C ASP A 174 3.39 -0.72 14.19
N PHE A 175 3.38 -0.97 12.89
CA PHE A 175 4.28 -0.32 11.94
C PHE A 175 4.05 1.19 11.89
N LEU A 176 2.80 1.64 11.77
CA LEU A 176 2.45 3.07 11.73
C LEU A 176 2.85 3.78 13.02
N GLU A 177 2.60 3.19 14.19
CA GLU A 177 3.00 3.74 15.49
C GLU A 177 4.52 3.88 15.59
N LYS A 178 5.26 2.83 15.21
CA LYS A 178 6.72 2.84 15.16
C LYS A 178 7.25 3.95 14.24
N GLN A 179 6.69 4.13 13.04
CA GLN A 179 7.18 5.14 12.10
C GLN A 179 6.77 6.55 12.51
N SER A 180 5.60 6.73 13.12
CA SER A 180 5.16 8.02 13.70
C SER A 180 6.20 8.61 14.66
N SER A 181 6.87 7.78 15.44
CA SER A 181 7.92 8.20 16.37
C SER A 181 9.25 8.54 15.70
N ASN A 182 9.50 8.05 14.48
CA ASN A 182 10.76 8.23 13.75
C ASN A 182 10.82 9.50 12.91
N GLY A 183 9.71 10.24 12.77
CA GLY A 183 9.62 11.47 11.98
C GLY A 183 9.81 11.27 10.45
N LYS A 184 9.71 10.04 9.96
CA LYS A 184 9.72 9.70 8.53
C LYS A 184 8.30 9.43 8.05
N PRO A 185 7.95 9.89 6.84
CA PRO A 185 6.66 9.56 6.24
C PRO A 185 6.60 8.13 5.78
#